data_d0bfea3409d35e977fd641cc69571063
#
_entry.id   d0bfea3409d35e977fd641cc69571063
#
_cell.length_a   1.000
_cell.length_b   1.000
_cell.length_c   1.000
_cell.angle_alpha   90.00
_cell.angle_beta   90.00
_cell.angle_gamma   90.00
#
_symmetry.space_group_name_H-M   'P 1'
#
loop_
_entity.id
_entity.type
_entity.pdbx_description
1 polymer ?
#
loop_
_entity_poly.entity_id
_entity_poly.type
_entity_poly.pdbx_seq_one_letter_code
_entity_poly.pdbx_strand_id
1 'polypeptide(L)'
;IIAAVASNQYGGQSVDLKHLGKYLRRSHDKIKKRLTEKYGGKLHKNIIEDMVNDRVKEELSAGIQTIQYQINTLMTTNGQSPFVTLFLHLEPEDEYINENAMIIEEILKQRIQGIKNEVGVYVTPAFPKLVYVLDEHNCLKGGKYDYLTKLAVKCSAKRMYPDYISAKKMKENYEGNVFSPMGCRSFLIPWKDENG
;
A
#
# COMPACT_ATOMS: atom_id res chain seq x y z
N ILE A 1 -4.11 -14.42 -3.90
CA ILE A 1 -5.14 -13.72 -4.69
C ILE A 1 -4.52 -13.11 -5.95
N ILE A 2 -3.56 -12.17 -5.85
CA ILE A 2 -2.94 -11.49 -7.00
C ILE A 2 -2.47 -12.51 -8.06
N ALA A 3 -1.74 -13.55 -7.63
CA ALA A 3 -1.26 -14.61 -8.53
C ALA A 3 -2.39 -15.36 -9.22
N ALA A 4 -3.43 -15.74 -8.47
CA ALA A 4 -4.58 -16.47 -9.02
C ALA A 4 -5.36 -15.62 -10.04
N VAL A 5 -5.54 -14.32 -9.76
CA VAL A 5 -6.19 -13.40 -10.70
C VAL A 5 -5.33 -13.22 -11.95
N ALA A 6 -4.01 -12.97 -11.79
CA ALA A 6 -3.10 -12.79 -12.91
C ALA A 6 -3.02 -14.02 -13.83
N SER A 7 -3.16 -15.23 -13.29
CA SER A 7 -3.14 -16.47 -14.08
C SER A 7 -4.40 -16.71 -14.92
N ASN A 8 -5.51 -16.06 -14.56
CA ASN A 8 -6.82 -16.32 -15.18
C ASN A 8 -7.40 -15.09 -15.89
N GLN A 9 -6.72 -13.96 -15.87
CA GLN A 9 -7.23 -12.70 -16.40
C GLN A 9 -6.24 -12.05 -17.35
N TYR A 10 -6.72 -11.60 -18.50
CA TYR A 10 -6.00 -10.68 -19.36
C TYR A 10 -6.15 -9.25 -18.85
N GLY A 11 -5.05 -8.50 -18.85
CA GLY A 11 -5.03 -7.10 -18.51
C GLY A 11 -4.55 -6.81 -17.08
N GLY A 12 -4.75 -5.57 -16.65
CA GLY A 12 -4.29 -5.08 -15.36
C GLY A 12 -5.26 -5.41 -14.23
N GLN A 13 -4.72 -5.53 -13.03
CA GLN A 13 -5.50 -5.59 -11.81
C GLN A 13 -5.06 -4.48 -10.86
N SER A 14 -6.02 -3.88 -10.16
CA SER A 14 -5.76 -2.90 -9.12
C SER A 14 -6.11 -3.46 -7.76
N VAL A 15 -5.28 -3.17 -6.78
CA VAL A 15 -5.48 -3.56 -5.40
C VAL A 15 -5.53 -2.30 -4.55
N ASP A 16 -6.69 -2.04 -3.94
CA ASP A 16 -6.83 -0.99 -2.95
C ASP A 16 -6.29 -1.49 -1.61
N LEU A 17 -5.28 -0.81 -1.10
CA LEU A 17 -4.58 -1.22 0.11
C LEU A 17 -5.35 -0.94 1.40
N LYS A 18 -6.39 -0.11 1.34
CA LYS A 18 -7.22 0.19 2.53
C LYS A 18 -7.78 -1.06 3.21
N HIS A 19 -8.01 -2.12 2.44
CA HIS A 19 -8.48 -3.38 2.98
C HIS A 19 -7.45 -4.15 3.81
N LEU A 20 -6.18 -3.75 3.80
CA LEU A 20 -5.11 -4.43 4.52
C LEU A 20 -4.94 -3.94 5.97
N GLY A 21 -5.34 -2.71 6.27
CA GLY A 21 -5.18 -2.11 7.61
C GLY A 21 -5.72 -2.98 8.74
N LYS A 22 -6.91 -3.55 8.55
CA LYS A 22 -7.53 -4.46 9.54
C LYS A 22 -6.68 -5.69 9.87
N TYR A 23 -5.91 -6.20 8.90
CA TYR A 23 -5.04 -7.35 9.11
C TYR A 23 -3.78 -6.95 9.86
N LEU A 24 -3.23 -5.76 9.58
CA LEU A 24 -2.11 -5.23 10.34
C LEU A 24 -2.50 -4.99 11.80
N ARG A 25 -3.70 -4.47 12.07
CA ARG A 25 -4.26 -4.33 13.42
C ARG A 25 -4.34 -5.69 14.13
N ARG A 26 -4.85 -6.71 13.45
CA ARG A 26 -4.90 -8.08 14.00
C ARG A 26 -3.52 -8.65 14.32
N SER A 27 -2.52 -8.43 13.45
CA SER A 27 -1.14 -8.81 13.73
C SER A 27 -0.60 -8.10 14.97
N HIS A 28 -0.81 -6.78 15.07
CA HIS A 28 -0.44 -5.99 16.23
C HIS A 28 -1.03 -6.58 17.52
N ASP A 29 -2.34 -6.83 17.55
CA ASP A 29 -3.03 -7.34 18.73
C ASP A 29 -2.53 -8.73 19.14
N LYS A 30 -2.29 -9.60 18.15
CA LYS A 30 -1.73 -10.94 18.36
C LYS A 30 -0.32 -10.88 18.95
N ILE A 31 0.53 -10.00 18.40
CA ILE A 31 1.90 -9.80 18.90
C ILE A 31 1.86 -9.24 20.31
N LYS A 32 1.02 -8.23 20.55
CA LYS A 32 0.85 -7.60 21.86
C LYS A 32 0.42 -8.61 22.91
N LYS A 33 -0.61 -9.41 22.60
CA LYS A 33 -1.08 -10.49 23.50
C LYS A 33 0.05 -11.44 23.84
N ARG A 34 0.77 -11.97 22.84
CA ARG A 34 1.87 -12.92 23.03
C ARG A 34 3.02 -12.35 23.86
N LEU A 35 3.41 -11.10 23.63
CA LEU A 35 4.49 -10.45 24.39
C LEU A 35 4.05 -10.13 25.81
N THR A 36 2.81 -9.71 26.02
CA THR A 36 2.25 -9.48 27.35
C THR A 36 2.16 -10.77 28.15
N GLU A 37 1.73 -11.88 27.56
CA GLU A 37 1.70 -13.20 28.21
C GLU A 37 3.11 -13.66 28.60
N LYS A 38 4.11 -13.41 27.74
CA LYS A 38 5.47 -13.88 27.96
C LYS A 38 6.27 -13.02 28.97
N TYR A 39 6.05 -11.72 28.93
CA TYR A 39 6.87 -10.72 29.66
C TYR A 39 6.08 -9.87 30.63
N GLY A 40 4.74 -9.96 30.66
CA GLY A 40 3.90 -9.25 31.61
C GLY A 40 4.29 -9.59 33.05
N GLY A 41 4.50 -8.57 33.87
CA GLY A 41 5.03 -8.72 35.23
C GLY A 41 6.56 -8.83 35.33
N LYS A 42 7.28 -8.99 34.21
CA LYS A 42 8.76 -9.02 34.17
C LYS A 42 9.37 -7.74 33.58
N LEU A 43 8.67 -7.09 32.67
CA LEU A 43 9.10 -5.91 31.99
C LEU A 43 8.07 -4.77 32.16
N HIS A 44 8.54 -3.53 32.09
CA HIS A 44 7.68 -2.36 32.12
C HIS A 44 6.79 -2.31 30.84
N LYS A 45 5.56 -1.83 30.98
CA LYS A 45 4.59 -1.78 29.87
C LYS A 45 5.14 -1.06 28.63
N ASN A 46 5.89 0.03 28.82
CA ASN A 46 6.45 0.79 27.68
C ASN A 46 7.45 -0.05 26.88
N ILE A 47 8.28 -0.85 27.56
CA ILE A 47 9.24 -1.74 26.88
C ILE A 47 8.48 -2.80 26.05
N ILE A 48 7.39 -3.35 26.60
CA ILE A 48 6.57 -4.31 25.85
C ILE A 48 5.93 -3.62 24.63
N GLU A 49 5.45 -2.38 24.76
CA GLU A 49 4.88 -1.62 23.64
C GLU A 49 5.91 -1.34 22.54
N ASP A 50 7.13 -0.95 22.92
CA ASP A 50 8.23 -0.76 21.97
C ASP A 50 8.56 -2.06 21.22
N MET A 51 8.63 -3.19 21.95
CA MET A 51 8.83 -4.51 21.34
C MET A 51 7.69 -4.90 20.39
N VAL A 52 6.44 -4.56 20.72
CA VAL A 52 5.29 -4.79 19.83
C VAL A 52 5.46 -3.99 18.55
N ASN A 53 5.76 -2.70 18.67
CA ASN A 53 5.92 -1.80 17.52
C ASN A 53 7.04 -2.26 16.59
N ASP A 54 8.17 -2.69 17.14
CA ASP A 54 9.30 -3.19 16.35
C ASP A 54 8.93 -4.48 15.62
N ARG A 55 8.27 -5.42 16.30
CA ARG A 55 7.82 -6.68 15.68
C ARG A 55 6.77 -6.47 14.58
N VAL A 56 5.86 -5.53 14.78
CA VAL A 56 4.87 -5.15 13.76
C VAL A 56 5.55 -4.57 12.52
N LYS A 57 6.56 -3.69 12.72
CA LYS A 57 7.33 -3.13 11.60
C LYS A 57 8.12 -4.21 10.85
N GLU A 58 8.76 -5.14 11.56
CA GLU A 58 9.47 -6.26 10.95
C GLU A 58 8.53 -7.14 10.11
N GLU A 59 7.36 -7.51 10.67
CA GLU A 59 6.35 -8.31 9.97
C GLU A 59 5.79 -7.59 8.76
N LEU A 60 5.50 -6.28 8.88
CA LEU A 60 5.04 -5.44 7.78
C LEU A 60 6.09 -5.38 6.66
N SER A 61 7.34 -5.11 7.01
CA SER A 61 8.43 -5.02 6.05
C SER A 61 8.62 -6.34 5.28
N ALA A 62 8.63 -7.46 5.99
CA ALA A 62 8.72 -8.79 5.38
C ALA A 62 7.50 -9.10 4.47
N GLY A 63 6.30 -8.69 4.90
CA GLY A 63 5.07 -8.85 4.11
C GLY A 63 5.13 -8.05 2.80
N ILE A 64 5.55 -6.79 2.84
CA ILE A 64 5.69 -5.95 1.64
C ILE A 64 6.79 -6.49 0.71
N GLN A 65 7.92 -6.95 1.24
CA GLN A 65 8.96 -7.62 0.45
C GLN A 65 8.42 -8.86 -0.25
N THR A 66 7.63 -9.67 0.45
CA THR A 66 7.00 -10.86 -0.12
C THR A 66 6.07 -10.50 -1.28
N ILE A 67 5.24 -9.46 -1.13
CA ILE A 67 4.37 -8.97 -2.21
C ILE A 67 5.20 -8.54 -3.42
N GLN A 68 6.26 -7.75 -3.21
CA GLN A 68 7.13 -7.30 -4.29
C GLN A 68 7.81 -8.47 -4.99
N TYR A 69 8.36 -9.41 -4.22
CA TYR A 69 9.01 -10.61 -4.77
C TYR A 69 8.03 -11.42 -5.61
N GLN A 70 6.85 -11.72 -5.10
CA GLN A 70 5.84 -12.49 -5.80
C GLN A 70 5.41 -11.82 -7.11
N ILE A 71 5.16 -10.51 -7.12
CA ILE A 71 4.75 -9.79 -8.33
C ILE A 71 5.86 -9.81 -9.40
N ASN A 72 7.13 -9.72 -9.00
CA ASN A 72 8.25 -9.64 -9.95
C ASN A 72 8.77 -11.00 -10.40
N THR A 73 8.48 -12.08 -9.69
CA THR A 73 8.91 -13.44 -10.05
C THR A 73 7.81 -14.29 -10.66
N LEU A 74 6.54 -13.87 -10.53
CA LEU A 74 5.41 -14.59 -11.07
C LEU A 74 5.28 -14.34 -12.57
N MET A 75 5.14 -15.43 -13.32
CA MET A 75 4.72 -15.37 -14.71
C MET A 75 3.29 -15.91 -14.82
N THR A 76 2.47 -15.27 -15.62
CA THR A 76 1.14 -15.78 -15.97
C THR A 76 1.28 -17.02 -16.86
N THR A 77 0.22 -17.81 -17.01
CA THR A 77 0.19 -18.95 -17.94
C THR A 77 0.53 -18.58 -19.37
N ASN A 78 0.36 -17.30 -19.74
CA ASN A 78 0.69 -16.76 -21.06
C ASN A 78 2.13 -16.15 -21.13
N GLY A 79 2.97 -16.36 -20.12
CA GLY A 79 4.34 -15.88 -20.10
C GLY A 79 4.48 -14.37 -19.85
N GLN A 80 3.46 -13.70 -19.32
CA GLN A 80 3.48 -12.28 -19.01
C GLN A 80 3.66 -12.04 -17.51
N SER A 81 4.36 -10.96 -17.15
CA SER A 81 4.39 -10.49 -15.78
C SER A 81 3.02 -9.92 -15.36
N PRO A 82 2.58 -10.14 -14.11
CA PRO A 82 1.32 -9.58 -13.62
C PRO A 82 1.32 -8.05 -13.71
N PHE A 83 0.36 -7.49 -14.42
CA PHE A 83 0.16 -6.04 -14.49
C PHE A 83 -0.62 -5.59 -13.26
N VAL A 84 0.07 -5.27 -12.17
CA VAL A 84 -0.54 -4.93 -10.88
C VAL A 84 -0.35 -3.45 -10.57
N THR A 85 -1.42 -2.80 -10.14
CA THR A 85 -1.42 -1.45 -9.59
C THR A 85 -1.80 -1.49 -8.12
N LEU A 86 -1.00 -0.89 -7.26
CA LEU A 86 -1.34 -0.66 -5.85
C LEU A 86 -1.88 0.76 -5.69
N PHE A 87 -3.09 0.85 -5.16
CA PHE A 87 -3.76 2.11 -4.92
C PHE A 87 -3.54 2.53 -3.48
N LEU A 88 -2.75 3.62 -3.32
CA LEU A 88 -2.30 4.15 -2.04
C LEU A 88 -3.23 5.28 -1.61
N HIS A 89 -4.42 4.91 -1.13
CA HIS A 89 -5.43 5.86 -0.69
C HIS A 89 -5.57 5.81 0.83
N LEU A 90 -5.48 6.97 1.48
CA LEU A 90 -5.84 7.18 2.87
C LEU A 90 -7.23 7.82 2.90
N GLU A 91 -8.20 7.07 3.35
CA GLU A 91 -9.57 7.56 3.53
C GLU A 91 -9.69 8.19 4.93
N PRO A 92 -10.10 9.48 5.07
CA PRO A 92 -10.12 10.17 6.37
C PRO A 92 -10.99 9.48 7.41
N GLU A 93 -12.09 8.87 6.98
CA GLU A 93 -13.07 8.19 7.84
C GLU A 93 -12.74 6.71 8.09
N ASP A 94 -11.60 6.21 7.60
CA ASP A 94 -11.22 4.81 7.78
C ASP A 94 -10.75 4.56 9.22
N GLU A 95 -11.38 3.61 9.89
CA GLU A 95 -10.98 3.14 11.23
C GLU A 95 -9.50 2.70 11.29
N TYR A 96 -8.97 2.18 10.16
CA TYR A 96 -7.61 1.65 10.04
C TYR A 96 -6.65 2.61 9.36
N ILE A 97 -6.95 3.92 9.34
CA ILE A 97 -6.15 4.92 8.64
C ILE A 97 -4.68 4.94 9.09
N ASN A 98 -4.39 4.71 10.38
CA ASN A 98 -3.02 4.68 10.89
C ASN A 98 -2.26 3.45 10.37
N GLU A 99 -2.89 2.30 10.35
CA GLU A 99 -2.33 1.06 9.82
C GLU A 99 -2.11 1.17 8.31
N ASN A 100 -3.06 1.75 7.60
CA ASN A 100 -2.92 2.01 6.17
C ASN A 100 -1.80 3.01 5.89
N ALA A 101 -1.62 4.03 6.73
CA ALA A 101 -0.48 4.95 6.63
C ALA A 101 0.86 4.22 6.80
N MET A 102 0.97 3.29 7.76
CA MET A 102 2.18 2.47 7.94
C MET A 102 2.46 1.58 6.73
N ILE A 103 1.42 0.99 6.13
CA ILE A 103 1.55 0.16 4.94
C ILE A 103 2.05 0.99 3.75
N ILE A 104 1.45 2.16 3.52
CA ILE A 104 1.86 3.08 2.45
C ILE A 104 3.30 3.55 2.66
N GLU A 105 3.65 3.93 3.88
CA GLU A 105 5.00 4.35 4.24
C GLU A 105 6.04 3.27 3.90
N GLU A 106 5.77 2.03 4.30
CA GLU A 106 6.69 0.91 4.06
C GLU A 106 6.82 0.60 2.56
N ILE A 107 5.72 0.63 1.80
CA ILE A 107 5.75 0.45 0.34
C ILE A 107 6.61 1.52 -0.33
N LEU A 108 6.46 2.78 0.07
CA LEU A 108 7.25 3.88 -0.48
C LEU A 108 8.75 3.76 -0.13
N LYS A 109 9.06 3.37 1.12
CA LYS A 109 10.46 3.12 1.55
C LYS A 109 11.11 2.02 0.73
N GLN A 110 10.43 0.90 0.55
CA GLN A 110 10.95 -0.22 -0.23
C GLN A 110 11.04 0.12 -1.73
N ARG A 111 10.11 0.92 -2.26
CA ARG A 111 10.22 1.42 -3.63
C ARG A 111 11.43 2.35 -3.80
N ILE A 112 11.71 3.23 -2.84
CA ILE A 112 12.91 4.07 -2.85
C ILE A 112 14.19 3.22 -2.86
N GLN A 113 14.23 2.15 -2.08
CA GLN A 113 15.34 1.19 -2.07
C GLN A 113 15.49 0.52 -3.43
N GLY A 114 14.40 0.03 -4.01
CA GLY A 114 14.38 -0.78 -5.23
C GLY A 114 14.60 -2.27 -4.95
N ILE A 115 14.68 -3.05 -6.02
CA ILE A 115 14.94 -4.50 -5.96
C ILE A 115 16.36 -4.75 -6.43
N LYS A 116 17.07 -5.61 -5.71
CA LYS A 116 18.43 -6.01 -6.05
C LYS A 116 18.38 -7.03 -7.18
N ASN A 117 19.08 -6.73 -8.28
CA ASN A 117 19.21 -7.65 -9.42
C ASN A 117 20.30 -8.70 -9.16
N GLU A 118 20.50 -9.60 -10.13
CA GLU A 118 21.46 -10.71 -10.05
C GLU A 118 22.91 -10.25 -9.85
N VAL A 119 23.27 -9.07 -10.37
CA VAL A 119 24.61 -8.48 -10.18
C VAL A 119 24.73 -7.60 -8.94
N GLY A 120 23.71 -7.60 -8.09
CA GLY A 120 23.73 -6.88 -6.82
C GLY A 120 23.36 -5.40 -6.88
N VAL A 121 22.92 -4.88 -8.03
CA VAL A 121 22.53 -3.48 -8.23
C VAL A 121 21.04 -3.29 -7.93
N TYR A 122 20.70 -2.22 -7.22
CA TYR A 122 19.31 -1.88 -6.95
C TYR A 122 18.65 -1.18 -8.15
N VAL A 123 17.66 -1.83 -8.72
CA VAL A 123 16.89 -1.36 -9.89
C VAL A 123 15.44 -1.01 -9.49
N THR A 124 14.79 -0.19 -10.31
CA THR A 124 13.37 0.09 -10.15
C THR A 124 12.56 -1.04 -10.77
N PRO A 125 11.72 -1.76 -10.01
CA PRO A 125 10.85 -2.77 -10.59
C PRO A 125 9.76 -2.11 -11.45
N ALA A 126 9.38 -2.74 -12.56
CA ALA A 126 8.31 -2.28 -13.42
C ALA A 126 6.94 -2.38 -12.70
N PHE A 127 6.75 -3.42 -11.89
CA PHE A 127 5.54 -3.68 -11.12
C PHE A 127 5.86 -3.93 -9.63
N PRO A 128 4.87 -3.70 -8.75
CA PRO A 128 3.57 -3.09 -9.00
C PRO A 128 3.70 -1.61 -9.38
N LYS A 129 2.79 -1.09 -10.21
CA LYS A 129 2.62 0.36 -10.34
C LYS A 129 2.05 0.90 -9.03
N LEU A 130 2.45 2.11 -8.68
CA LEU A 130 1.96 2.80 -7.47
C LEU A 130 1.17 4.03 -7.89
N VAL A 131 -0.02 4.19 -7.35
CA VAL A 131 -0.84 5.38 -7.52
C VAL A 131 -1.17 5.95 -6.15
N TYR A 132 -0.72 7.17 -5.87
CA TYR A 132 -0.89 7.85 -4.60
C TYR A 132 -2.00 8.90 -4.69
N VAL A 133 -2.94 8.86 -3.76
CA VAL A 133 -4.06 9.79 -3.71
C VAL A 133 -3.70 10.99 -2.85
N LEU A 134 -3.75 12.18 -3.46
CA LEU A 134 -3.61 13.45 -2.76
C LEU A 134 -4.98 13.90 -2.24
N ASP A 135 -5.08 14.05 -0.92
CA ASP A 135 -6.24 14.62 -0.24
C ASP A 135 -5.76 15.68 0.78
N GLU A 136 -6.66 16.51 1.30
CA GLU A 136 -6.31 17.63 2.17
C GLU A 136 -5.51 17.20 3.41
N HIS A 137 -5.88 16.09 4.04
CA HIS A 137 -5.24 15.59 5.26
C HIS A 137 -3.82 15.05 5.06
N ASN A 138 -3.41 14.77 3.81
CA ASN A 138 -2.07 14.26 3.52
C ASN A 138 -1.22 15.21 2.66
N CYS A 139 -1.82 16.17 1.93
CA CYS A 139 -1.06 17.08 1.07
C CYS A 139 -0.90 18.49 1.64
N LEU A 140 -1.73 18.91 2.61
CA LEU A 140 -1.58 20.22 3.24
C LEU A 140 -0.44 20.21 4.25
N LYS A 141 0.37 21.27 4.23
CA LYS A 141 1.50 21.45 5.15
C LYS A 141 1.03 21.43 6.61
N GLY A 142 1.61 20.54 7.40
CA GLY A 142 1.24 20.38 8.82
C GLY A 142 0.08 19.40 9.04
N GLY A 143 -0.49 18.82 8.01
CA GLY A 143 -1.43 17.71 8.12
C GLY A 143 -0.78 16.48 8.76
N LYS A 144 -1.55 15.66 9.47
CA LYS A 144 -1.04 14.49 10.21
C LYS A 144 -0.25 13.53 9.30
N TYR A 145 -0.62 13.45 8.03
CA TYR A 145 -0.02 12.53 7.04
C TYR A 145 0.76 13.25 5.94
N ASP A 146 1.13 14.53 6.12
CA ASP A 146 1.91 15.29 5.13
C ASP A 146 3.28 14.66 4.87
N TYR A 147 3.82 13.95 5.86
CA TYR A 147 5.09 13.22 5.75
C TYR A 147 5.03 12.11 4.69
N LEU A 148 3.87 11.49 4.48
CA LEU A 148 3.68 10.47 3.44
C LEU A 148 3.77 11.08 2.05
N THR A 149 3.17 12.24 1.84
CA THR A 149 3.29 12.95 0.56
C THR A 149 4.73 13.39 0.30
N LYS A 150 5.45 13.88 1.31
CA LYS A 150 6.89 14.18 1.19
C LYS A 150 7.69 12.92 0.82
N LEU A 151 7.37 11.79 1.43
CA LEU A 151 8.01 10.51 1.12
C LEU A 151 7.66 10.03 -0.29
N ALA A 152 6.40 10.19 -0.73
CA ALA A 152 5.96 9.88 -2.08
C ALA A 152 6.70 10.71 -3.12
N VAL A 153 6.84 12.03 -2.90
CA VAL A 153 7.61 12.93 -3.78
C VAL A 153 9.08 12.50 -3.85
N LYS A 154 9.70 12.18 -2.71
CA LYS A 154 11.08 11.64 -2.68
C LYS A 154 11.19 10.33 -3.47
N CYS A 155 10.18 9.48 -3.38
CA CYS A 155 10.10 8.23 -4.14
C CYS A 155 10.00 8.51 -5.64
N SER A 156 9.12 9.41 -6.07
CA SER A 156 8.97 9.80 -7.47
C SER A 156 10.23 10.40 -8.06
N ALA A 157 10.92 11.26 -7.32
CA ALA A 157 12.18 11.86 -7.74
C ALA A 157 13.28 10.81 -8.00
N LYS A 158 13.27 9.69 -7.27
CA LYS A 158 14.28 8.64 -7.40
C LYS A 158 13.87 7.49 -8.33
N ARG A 159 12.57 7.18 -8.38
CA ARG A 159 12.05 5.94 -9.01
C ARG A 159 10.96 6.17 -10.04
N MET A 160 10.58 7.44 -10.30
CA MET A 160 9.50 7.85 -11.21
C MET A 160 8.10 7.32 -10.82
N TYR A 161 7.93 6.82 -9.61
CA TYR A 161 6.68 6.39 -8.99
C TYR A 161 6.61 6.92 -7.55
N PRO A 162 5.40 7.12 -7.00
CA PRO A 162 4.07 6.85 -7.55
C PRO A 162 3.59 7.90 -8.58
N ASP A 163 2.56 7.53 -9.35
CA ASP A 163 1.66 8.48 -10.01
C ASP A 163 0.71 9.12 -9.01
N TYR A 164 0.17 10.30 -9.30
CA TYR A 164 -0.68 11.04 -8.38
C TYR A 164 -2.09 11.24 -8.91
N ILE A 165 -3.08 11.12 -8.02
CA ILE A 165 -4.49 11.41 -8.29
C ILE A 165 -4.99 12.36 -7.22
N SER A 166 -5.76 13.39 -7.60
CA SER A 166 -6.42 14.30 -6.68
C SER A 166 -7.76 13.71 -6.24
N ALA A 167 -7.92 13.42 -4.93
CA ALA A 167 -9.18 13.00 -4.35
C ALA A 167 -10.29 14.03 -4.58
N LYS A 168 -9.98 15.32 -4.39
CA LYS A 168 -10.93 16.42 -4.63
C LYS A 168 -11.48 16.39 -6.06
N LYS A 169 -10.59 16.28 -7.06
CA LYS A 169 -11.00 16.25 -8.46
C LYS A 169 -11.78 14.99 -8.83
N MET A 170 -11.41 13.86 -8.24
CA MET A 170 -12.15 12.62 -8.41
C MET A 170 -13.57 12.74 -7.83
N LYS A 171 -13.70 13.25 -6.61
CA LYS A 171 -15.00 13.45 -5.95
C LYS A 171 -15.90 14.41 -6.74
N GLU A 172 -15.35 15.47 -7.31
CA GLU A 172 -16.07 16.42 -8.19
C GLU A 172 -16.61 15.75 -9.46
N ASN A 173 -15.81 14.87 -10.08
CA ASN A 173 -16.16 14.24 -11.35
C ASN A 173 -17.01 12.96 -11.21
N TYR A 174 -17.00 12.31 -10.05
CA TYR A 174 -17.57 10.98 -9.84
C TYR A 174 -18.45 10.90 -8.59
N GLU A 175 -19.33 11.89 -8.41
CA GLU A 175 -20.37 11.89 -7.37
C GLU A 175 -19.85 11.59 -5.96
N GLY A 176 -18.74 12.20 -5.60
CA GLY A 176 -18.12 12.04 -4.28
C GLY A 176 -17.23 10.80 -4.12
N ASN A 177 -17.06 10.02 -5.17
CA ASN A 177 -16.27 8.77 -5.11
C ASN A 177 -14.82 8.99 -5.56
N VAL A 178 -13.93 8.13 -5.02
CA VAL A 178 -12.53 8.02 -5.42
C VAL A 178 -12.29 6.59 -5.87
N PHE A 179 -12.02 6.39 -7.17
CA PHE A 179 -11.84 5.08 -7.78
C PHE A 179 -10.36 4.77 -8.00
N SER A 180 -10.01 3.50 -7.80
CA SER A 180 -8.70 2.99 -8.21
C SER A 180 -8.64 2.89 -9.74
N PRO A 181 -7.58 3.41 -10.38
CA PRO A 181 -7.40 3.20 -11.81
C PRO A 181 -7.06 1.74 -12.10
N MET A 182 -7.57 1.23 -13.22
CA MET A 182 -7.20 -0.06 -13.76
C MET A 182 -6.25 0.10 -14.95
N GLY A 183 -5.21 -0.73 -15.00
CA GLY A 183 -4.24 -0.67 -16.09
C GLY A 183 -3.51 0.66 -16.18
N CYS A 184 -3.54 1.28 -17.37
CA CYS A 184 -2.82 2.52 -17.66
C CYS A 184 -3.58 3.80 -17.31
N ARG A 185 -4.48 3.79 -16.30
CA ARG A 185 -5.30 4.92 -15.81
C ARG A 185 -6.74 4.96 -16.35
N SER A 186 -7.28 3.83 -16.77
CA SER A 186 -8.72 3.71 -17.02
C SER A 186 -9.46 3.58 -15.69
N PHE A 187 -10.57 4.31 -15.56
CA PHE A 187 -11.45 4.19 -14.40
C PHE A 187 -12.69 3.39 -14.81
N LEU A 188 -12.96 2.33 -14.06
CA LEU A 188 -14.24 1.62 -14.18
C LEU A 188 -15.21 2.27 -13.20
N ILE A 189 -16.22 2.89 -13.76
CA ILE A 189 -17.28 3.56 -13.00
C ILE A 189 -18.51 2.68 -13.09
N PRO A 190 -19.22 2.42 -11.98
CA PRO A 190 -20.51 1.76 -12.04
C PRO A 190 -21.44 2.56 -12.95
N TRP A 191 -21.92 1.92 -14.00
CA TRP A 191 -22.93 2.52 -14.87
C TRP A 191 -24.31 2.34 -14.26
N LYS A 192 -25.07 3.40 -14.23
CA LYS A 192 -26.48 3.40 -13.84
C LYS A 192 -27.30 3.88 -15.01
N ASP A 193 -28.42 3.23 -15.25
CA ASP A 193 -29.41 3.72 -16.20
C ASP A 193 -30.32 4.79 -15.56
N GLU A 194 -31.29 5.28 -16.31
CA GLU A 194 -32.23 6.32 -15.86
C GLU A 194 -33.07 5.89 -14.63
N ASN A 195 -33.06 4.62 -14.26
CA ASN A 195 -33.78 4.04 -13.12
C ASN A 195 -32.86 3.69 -11.94
N GLY A 196 -31.58 3.86 -12.03
CA GLY A 196 -30.56 3.69 -10.98
C GLY A 196 -29.75 2.41 -11.00
#